data_33e6e5e9f9a9c008074c8aba7590ebe6
#
_entry.id   33e6e5e9f9a9c008074c8aba7590ebe6
#
_cell.length_a   1.000
_cell.length_b   1.000
_cell.length_c   1.000
_cell.angle_alpha   90.00
_cell.angle_beta   90.00
_cell.angle_gamma   90.00
#
_symmetry.space_group_name_H-M   'P 1'
#
loop_
_entity.id
_entity.type
_entity.pdbx_description
1 polymer ?
#
loop_
_entity_poly.entity_id
_entity_poly.type
_entity_poly.pdbx_seq_one_letter_code
_entity_poly.pdbx_strand_id
1 'polypeptide(L)'
;MKTSTVSTINKVILLLVLTTLFFGCKDRDKFEISGKFENAAPKSKVYLFGIDRTNEVALDSTVLSDKGEYKFVSTTPEVDFFRVKIDHSEYMLIAKNGDHIKLDANLTDETMAYQLSGAEEADKLEELNKTKNSFIAKNAALEAQFQENVAKEPQSRQAIMNQMMPEMIKAKQGLIDYILKFAMDNTTSLAGFYAINSLDPSDYEQELLAYADKIKSNFNKNQAVTDFLVRMAKLKSVQVGQVAPDFTINTLDGKPFKLSSLRGKYVMIDFWASWCVPCREENPNVVAAYNKYKGKNFTIVGVSLDKDPVAWKQAVVADGLTWVHVSELKDFEGPTVRAYQVDGIPANFVLDPEGKIIAKSLRGADLDSFLGKTLR
;
A
#
# COMPACT_ATOMS: atom_id res chain seq x y z
N MET A 1 82.51 6.43 -62.41
CA MET A 1 82.58 5.83 -61.07
C MET A 1 81.68 6.64 -60.13
N LYS A 2 80.91 6.00 -59.35
CA LYS A 2 79.97 6.42 -58.31
C LYS A 2 78.59 6.69 -58.73
N THR A 3 77.83 5.67 -58.49
CA THR A 3 76.37 5.55 -58.45
C THR A 3 75.77 6.38 -57.33
N SER A 4 74.66 7.07 -57.56
CA SER A 4 73.85 7.62 -56.51
C SER A 4 72.39 7.19 -56.73
N THR A 5 71.96 6.40 -55.81
CA THR A 5 70.58 5.83 -55.69
C THR A 5 69.63 6.93 -55.28
N VAL A 6 68.60 7.18 -56.05
CA VAL A 6 67.47 8.06 -55.67
C VAL A 6 66.44 7.20 -54.94
N SER A 7 66.24 7.46 -53.66
CA SER A 7 65.23 6.85 -52.84
C SER A 7 63.90 7.59 -53.07
N THR A 8 62.89 6.84 -53.55
CA THR A 8 61.54 7.29 -53.72
C THR A 8 60.80 7.24 -52.40
N ILE A 9 60.48 8.39 -51.82
CA ILE A 9 59.71 8.49 -50.59
C ILE A 9 58.23 8.46 -50.97
N ASN A 10 57.59 7.32 -50.75
CA ASN A 10 56.13 7.20 -50.80
C ASN A 10 55.50 8.00 -49.66
N LYS A 11 54.79 9.08 -49.99
CA LYS A 11 53.91 9.79 -49.05
C LYS A 11 52.65 8.97 -48.86
N VAL A 12 52.60 8.20 -47.79
CA VAL A 12 51.36 7.63 -47.24
C VAL A 12 50.64 8.75 -46.53
N ILE A 13 49.58 9.27 -47.14
CA ILE A 13 48.65 10.18 -46.47
C ILE A 13 47.79 9.32 -45.52
N LEU A 14 48.10 9.35 -44.24
CA LEU A 14 47.29 8.77 -43.19
C LEU A 14 46.09 9.67 -42.95
N LEU A 15 44.95 9.31 -43.59
CA LEU A 15 43.66 9.96 -43.33
C LEU A 15 43.21 9.55 -41.93
N LEU A 16 43.53 10.37 -40.94
CA LEU A 16 42.97 10.24 -39.58
C LEU A 16 41.47 10.60 -39.67
N VAL A 17 40.64 9.59 -39.83
CA VAL A 17 39.19 9.76 -39.61
C VAL A 17 38.99 9.99 -38.11
N LEU A 18 38.92 11.25 -37.71
CA LEU A 18 38.48 11.67 -36.39
C LEU A 18 37.00 11.35 -36.29
N THR A 19 36.68 10.11 -35.89
CA THR A 19 35.35 9.80 -35.39
C THR A 19 35.21 10.57 -34.07
N THR A 20 34.68 11.77 -34.12
CA THR A 20 34.15 12.48 -32.97
C THR A 20 32.99 11.64 -32.45
N LEU A 21 33.30 10.75 -31.53
CA LEU A 21 32.32 10.23 -30.61
C LEU A 21 31.72 11.45 -29.89
N PHE A 22 30.57 11.89 -30.34
CA PHE A 22 29.70 12.75 -29.58
C PHE A 22 29.28 11.91 -28.35
N PHE A 23 30.13 11.85 -27.34
CA PHE A 23 29.68 11.68 -25.97
C PHE A 23 28.90 12.95 -25.68
N GLY A 24 27.60 12.91 -26.00
CA GLY A 24 26.69 13.88 -25.43
C GLY A 24 26.94 13.86 -23.93
N CYS A 25 27.38 14.98 -23.36
CA CYS A 25 27.40 15.16 -21.93
C CYS A 25 26.01 14.79 -21.44
N LYS A 26 25.84 13.60 -20.86
CA LYS A 26 24.63 13.28 -20.11
C LYS A 26 24.55 14.37 -19.05
N ASP A 27 23.54 15.20 -19.14
CA ASP A 27 23.26 16.21 -18.13
C ASP A 27 22.85 15.44 -16.86
N ARG A 28 23.86 15.13 -16.00
CA ARG A 28 23.69 14.28 -14.83
C ARG A 28 22.85 14.93 -13.74
N ASP A 29 22.53 16.21 -13.93
CA ASP A 29 21.77 16.98 -12.95
C ASP A 29 20.26 17.01 -13.25
N LYS A 30 19.83 16.36 -14.35
CA LYS A 30 18.44 16.31 -14.80
C LYS A 30 18.07 14.91 -15.27
N PHE A 31 16.78 14.61 -15.24
CA PHE A 31 16.21 13.45 -15.92
C PHE A 31 15.32 13.89 -17.07
N GLU A 32 15.14 13.02 -18.03
CA GLU A 32 14.29 13.22 -19.19
C GLU A 32 13.18 12.16 -19.24
N ILE A 33 11.95 12.59 -19.51
CA ILE A 33 10.83 11.71 -19.84
C ILE A 33 10.37 12.07 -21.22
N SER A 34 10.28 11.09 -22.10
CA SER A 34 9.73 11.25 -23.46
C SER A 34 8.83 10.09 -23.80
N GLY A 35 7.94 10.26 -24.76
CA GLY A 35 7.07 9.18 -25.19
C GLY A 35 5.97 9.62 -26.11
N LYS A 36 5.00 8.73 -26.31
CA LYS A 36 3.87 8.92 -27.20
C LYS A 36 2.58 8.46 -26.53
N PHE A 37 1.54 9.28 -26.65
CA PHE A 37 0.17 8.89 -26.34
C PHE A 37 -0.59 8.59 -27.63
N GLU A 38 -0.93 7.32 -27.84
CA GLU A 38 -1.76 6.91 -28.95
C GLU A 38 -3.24 7.23 -28.69
N ASN A 39 -3.96 7.60 -29.75
CA ASN A 39 -5.37 7.98 -29.68
C ASN A 39 -5.67 9.19 -28.78
N ALA A 40 -4.67 10.02 -28.51
CA ALA A 40 -4.85 11.30 -27.85
C ALA A 40 -5.53 12.32 -28.78
N ALA A 41 -6.34 13.22 -28.21
CA ALA A 41 -6.84 14.36 -28.95
C ALA A 41 -5.67 15.27 -29.41
N PRO A 42 -5.71 15.84 -30.62
CA PRO A 42 -4.66 16.74 -31.09
C PRO A 42 -4.44 17.90 -30.12
N LYS A 43 -3.16 18.20 -29.83
CA LYS A 43 -2.77 19.29 -28.92
C LYS A 43 -3.26 19.16 -27.48
N SER A 44 -3.57 17.94 -27.01
CA SER A 44 -3.84 17.70 -25.60
C SER A 44 -2.66 18.17 -24.74
N LYS A 45 -2.96 18.73 -23.57
CA LYS A 45 -1.95 19.09 -22.58
C LYS A 45 -1.55 17.87 -21.77
N VAL A 46 -0.26 17.73 -21.55
CA VAL A 46 0.35 16.71 -20.71
C VAL A 46 1.03 17.42 -19.55
N TYR A 47 0.91 16.87 -18.37
CA TYR A 47 1.46 17.42 -17.14
C TYR A 47 2.39 16.43 -16.47
N LEU A 48 3.47 16.93 -15.89
CA LEU A 48 4.36 16.18 -15.01
C LEU A 48 4.12 16.61 -13.56
N PHE A 49 3.85 15.65 -12.68
CA PHE A 49 3.72 15.87 -11.23
C PHE A 49 4.79 15.09 -10.49
N GLY A 50 5.33 15.66 -9.41
CA GLY A 50 5.96 14.90 -8.33
C GLY A 50 4.90 14.32 -7.40
N ILE A 51 5.29 13.39 -6.54
CA ILE A 51 4.40 12.89 -5.49
C ILE A 51 4.63 13.71 -4.21
N ASP A 52 4.19 14.96 -4.23
CA ASP A 52 3.93 15.71 -3.02
C ASP A 52 2.45 15.52 -2.65
N ARG A 53 2.18 14.95 -1.47
CA ARG A 53 0.82 14.67 -0.98
C ARG A 53 0.04 15.93 -0.58
N THR A 54 0.70 17.09 -0.51
CA THR A 54 0.11 18.32 0.04
C THR A 54 -0.37 19.29 -1.03
N ASN A 55 0.20 19.25 -2.24
CA ASN A 55 -0.18 20.16 -3.32
C ASN A 55 -0.08 19.45 -4.69
N GLU A 56 -1.19 19.37 -5.42
CA GLU A 56 -1.21 18.95 -6.82
C GLU A 56 -0.71 20.06 -7.75
N VAL A 57 0.53 20.52 -7.53
CA VAL A 57 1.17 21.50 -8.41
C VAL A 57 1.97 20.75 -9.47
N ALA A 58 1.62 20.95 -10.72
CA ALA A 58 2.40 20.39 -11.82
C ALA A 58 3.83 20.97 -11.80
N LEU A 59 4.83 20.09 -11.89
CA LEU A 59 6.25 20.49 -12.03
C LEU A 59 6.51 21.11 -13.40
N ASP A 60 5.83 20.59 -14.42
CA ASP A 60 5.93 21.05 -15.80
C ASP A 60 4.68 20.67 -16.60
N SER A 61 4.49 21.32 -17.75
CA SER A 61 3.43 20.98 -18.70
C SER A 61 3.88 21.19 -20.15
N THR A 62 3.41 20.35 -21.04
CA THR A 62 3.68 20.45 -22.48
C THR A 62 2.42 20.16 -23.28
N VAL A 63 2.49 20.37 -24.58
CA VAL A 63 1.42 20.04 -25.51
C VAL A 63 1.91 18.94 -26.47
N LEU A 64 1.07 17.95 -26.74
CA LEU A 64 1.41 16.89 -27.66
C LEU A 64 1.72 17.44 -29.06
N SER A 65 2.73 16.85 -29.70
CA SER A 65 2.98 17.05 -31.13
C SER A 65 1.82 16.46 -31.98
N ASP A 66 1.80 16.77 -33.26
CA ASP A 66 0.82 16.19 -34.20
C ASP A 66 0.94 14.65 -34.31
N LYS A 67 2.04 14.07 -33.81
CA LYS A 67 2.27 12.62 -33.73
C LYS A 67 1.92 12.02 -32.37
N GLY A 68 1.41 12.82 -31.45
CA GLY A 68 1.11 12.39 -30.08
C GLY A 68 2.33 12.30 -29.16
N GLU A 69 3.48 12.88 -29.56
CA GLU A 69 4.74 12.82 -28.80
C GLU A 69 4.84 13.96 -27.79
N TYR A 70 5.52 13.70 -26.69
CA TYR A 70 5.81 14.68 -25.64
C TYR A 70 7.21 14.49 -25.05
N LYS A 71 7.68 15.51 -24.37
CA LYS A 71 8.96 15.47 -23.65
C LYS A 71 8.93 16.39 -22.44
N PHE A 72 9.49 15.91 -21.33
CA PHE A 72 9.81 16.68 -20.13
C PHE A 72 11.29 16.57 -19.80
N VAL A 73 11.84 17.63 -19.23
CA VAL A 73 13.17 17.63 -18.61
C VAL A 73 13.03 18.26 -17.23
N SER A 74 13.35 17.51 -16.20
CA SER A 74 13.19 17.96 -14.81
C SER A 74 14.38 17.52 -13.97
N THR A 75 14.36 17.86 -12.68
CA THR A 75 15.41 17.53 -11.73
C THR A 75 14.81 16.99 -10.45
N THR A 76 15.56 16.15 -9.75
CA THR A 76 15.19 15.62 -8.44
C THR A 76 16.43 15.49 -7.56
N PRO A 77 16.35 15.72 -6.24
CA PRO A 77 17.49 15.56 -5.33
C PRO A 77 17.95 14.12 -5.18
N GLU A 78 17.05 13.15 -5.40
CA GLU A 78 17.32 11.70 -5.36
C GLU A 78 16.31 10.94 -6.25
N VAL A 79 16.38 9.61 -6.26
CA VAL A 79 15.37 8.78 -6.91
C VAL A 79 14.00 9.01 -6.27
N ASP A 80 12.98 9.29 -7.10
CA ASP A 80 11.65 9.59 -6.60
C ASP A 80 10.54 9.17 -7.58
N PHE A 81 9.30 9.23 -7.12
CA PHE A 81 8.12 8.95 -7.91
C PHE A 81 7.62 10.19 -8.63
N PHE A 82 7.15 9.98 -9.86
CA PHE A 82 6.54 11.00 -10.70
C PHE A 82 5.28 10.45 -11.36
N ARG A 83 4.38 11.35 -11.77
CA ARG A 83 3.19 11.03 -12.55
C ARG A 83 3.13 11.86 -13.81
N VAL A 84 2.91 11.21 -14.95
CA VAL A 84 2.54 11.89 -16.18
C VAL A 84 1.03 11.79 -16.32
N LYS A 85 0.36 12.95 -16.45
CA LYS A 85 -1.09 13.05 -16.55
C LYS A 85 -1.50 13.65 -17.87
N ILE A 86 -2.47 13.01 -18.51
CA ILE A 86 -3.15 13.50 -19.71
C ILE A 86 -4.65 13.23 -19.56
N ASP A 87 -5.47 14.25 -19.73
CA ASP A 87 -6.93 14.18 -19.54
C ASP A 87 -7.29 13.54 -18.19
N HIS A 88 -7.91 12.36 -18.18
CA HIS A 88 -8.29 11.61 -16.99
C HIS A 88 -7.31 10.46 -16.64
N SER A 89 -6.27 10.27 -17.47
CA SER A 89 -5.31 9.17 -17.31
C SER A 89 -4.05 9.65 -16.59
N GLU A 90 -3.55 8.83 -15.66
CA GLU A 90 -2.32 9.08 -14.92
C GLU A 90 -1.41 7.85 -14.98
N TYR A 91 -0.13 8.09 -15.25
CA TYR A 91 0.88 7.08 -15.42
C TYR A 91 2.04 7.31 -14.46
N MET A 92 2.28 6.34 -13.58
CA MET A 92 3.35 6.39 -12.58
C MET A 92 4.69 6.04 -13.19
N LEU A 93 5.74 6.74 -12.79
CA LEU A 93 7.12 6.38 -13.09
C LEU A 93 8.05 6.71 -11.92
N ILE A 94 9.25 6.17 -11.97
CA ILE A 94 10.32 6.41 -11.01
C ILE A 94 11.51 6.93 -11.77
N ALA A 95 12.09 8.04 -11.32
CA ALA A 95 13.22 8.67 -11.98
C ALA A 95 14.25 9.21 -10.99
N LYS A 96 15.50 9.27 -11.44
CA LYS A 96 16.60 10.02 -10.81
C LYS A 96 17.34 10.83 -11.87
N ASN A 97 18.08 11.83 -11.44
CA ASN A 97 18.90 12.61 -12.35
C ASN A 97 19.87 11.72 -13.15
N GLY A 98 19.99 11.97 -14.43
CA GLY A 98 20.73 11.17 -15.41
C GLY A 98 19.90 10.12 -16.14
N ASP A 99 18.65 9.88 -15.75
CA ASP A 99 17.76 8.94 -16.42
C ASP A 99 17.16 9.54 -17.70
N HIS A 100 16.95 8.67 -18.71
CA HIS A 100 16.22 8.97 -19.94
C HIS A 100 15.10 7.94 -20.09
N ILE A 101 13.93 8.30 -19.63
CA ILE A 101 12.79 7.37 -19.52
C ILE A 101 11.89 7.56 -20.73
N LYS A 102 11.48 6.46 -21.32
CA LYS A 102 10.42 6.41 -22.32
C LYS A 102 9.15 5.89 -21.70
N LEU A 103 8.03 6.64 -21.84
CA LEU A 103 6.70 6.26 -21.39
C LEU A 103 5.71 6.38 -22.54
N ASP A 104 5.24 5.25 -23.04
CA ASP A 104 4.25 5.16 -24.11
C ASP A 104 2.95 4.56 -23.57
N ALA A 105 1.80 5.12 -23.98
CA ALA A 105 0.49 4.57 -23.61
C ALA A 105 -0.54 4.79 -24.72
N ASN A 106 -1.58 3.94 -24.71
CA ASN A 106 -2.76 4.07 -25.57
C ASN A 106 -3.94 4.54 -24.72
N LEU A 107 -4.48 5.73 -24.99
CA LEU A 107 -5.56 6.32 -24.19
C LEU A 107 -6.93 5.64 -24.35
N THR A 108 -7.08 4.74 -25.32
CA THR A 108 -8.29 3.93 -25.48
C THR A 108 -8.17 2.55 -24.82
N ASP A 109 -7.04 2.26 -24.18
CA ASP A 109 -6.87 1.03 -23.40
C ASP A 109 -7.55 1.18 -22.03
N GLU A 110 -8.69 0.53 -21.86
CA GLU A 110 -9.46 0.55 -20.62
C GLU A 110 -8.68 -0.04 -19.42
N THR A 111 -7.64 -0.82 -19.66
CA THR A 111 -6.78 -1.36 -18.59
C THR A 111 -5.76 -0.34 -18.08
N MET A 112 -5.65 0.81 -18.76
CA MET A 112 -4.65 1.86 -18.51
C MET A 112 -3.21 1.31 -18.50
N ALA A 113 -2.94 0.25 -19.28
CA ALA A 113 -1.60 -0.29 -19.43
C ALA A 113 -0.72 0.71 -20.19
N TYR A 114 0.53 0.80 -19.79
CA TYR A 114 1.54 1.66 -20.41
C TYR A 114 2.89 0.96 -20.39
N GLN A 115 3.82 1.44 -21.20
CA GLN A 115 5.15 0.87 -21.33
C GLN A 115 6.19 1.85 -20.81
N LEU A 116 7.12 1.34 -20.01
CA LEU A 116 8.26 2.07 -19.46
C LEU A 116 9.56 1.42 -19.90
N SER A 117 10.57 2.25 -20.18
CA SER A 117 11.93 1.77 -20.49
C SER A 117 12.96 2.88 -20.36
N GLY A 118 14.25 2.52 -20.42
CA GLY A 118 15.36 3.44 -20.57
C GLY A 118 16.06 3.81 -19.24
N ALA A 119 15.59 3.29 -18.12
CA ALA A 119 16.25 3.43 -16.83
C ALA A 119 15.96 2.21 -15.94
N GLU A 120 16.87 1.86 -15.04
CA GLU A 120 16.76 0.68 -14.19
C GLU A 120 15.46 0.63 -13.39
N GLU A 121 15.06 1.74 -12.77
CA GLU A 121 13.81 1.82 -12.00
C GLU A 121 12.56 1.75 -12.90
N ALA A 122 12.63 2.34 -14.10
CA ALA A 122 11.56 2.27 -15.09
C ALA A 122 11.37 0.84 -15.60
N ASP A 123 12.44 0.13 -15.88
CA ASP A 123 12.42 -1.25 -16.36
C ASP A 123 11.85 -2.20 -15.28
N LYS A 124 12.21 -2.00 -14.01
CA LYS A 124 11.66 -2.75 -12.87
C LYS A 124 10.16 -2.47 -12.66
N LEU A 125 9.76 -1.21 -12.78
CA LEU A 125 8.35 -0.83 -12.66
C LEU A 125 7.53 -1.40 -13.82
N GLU A 126 8.08 -1.45 -15.03
CA GLU A 126 7.49 -2.12 -16.20
C GLU A 126 7.28 -3.62 -15.95
N GLU A 127 8.31 -4.32 -15.45
CA GLU A 127 8.22 -5.75 -15.08
C GLU A 127 7.09 -5.99 -14.08
N LEU A 128 7.03 -5.18 -13.03
CA LEU A 128 5.98 -5.25 -12.01
C LEU A 128 4.60 -5.04 -12.62
N ASN A 129 4.41 -3.96 -13.39
CA ASN A 129 3.12 -3.59 -13.98
C ASN A 129 2.64 -4.65 -14.97
N LYS A 130 3.51 -5.11 -15.87
CA LYS A 130 3.20 -6.15 -16.85
C LYS A 130 2.73 -7.44 -16.18
N THR A 131 3.41 -7.86 -15.14
CA THR A 131 3.04 -9.10 -14.41
C THR A 131 1.76 -8.90 -13.60
N LYS A 132 1.60 -7.78 -12.88
CA LYS A 132 0.34 -7.45 -12.19
C LYS A 132 -0.84 -7.44 -13.17
N ASN A 133 -0.70 -6.78 -14.32
CA ASN A 133 -1.76 -6.70 -15.32
C ASN A 133 -2.15 -8.08 -15.86
N SER A 134 -1.19 -9.01 -16.00
CA SER A 134 -1.51 -10.39 -16.41
C SER A 134 -2.36 -11.13 -15.37
N PHE A 135 -2.10 -10.93 -14.07
CA PHE A 135 -2.94 -11.48 -12.99
C PHE A 135 -4.31 -10.82 -12.93
N ILE A 136 -4.37 -9.50 -13.10
CA ILE A 136 -5.64 -8.75 -13.13
C ILE A 136 -6.51 -9.23 -14.29
N ALA A 137 -5.95 -9.37 -15.48
CA ALA A 137 -6.65 -9.89 -16.64
C ALA A 137 -7.16 -11.33 -16.43
N LYS A 138 -6.35 -12.19 -15.81
CA LYS A 138 -6.78 -13.54 -15.45
C LYS A 138 -7.94 -13.54 -14.46
N ASN A 139 -7.89 -12.70 -13.41
CA ASN A 139 -8.97 -12.57 -12.43
C ASN A 139 -10.25 -12.04 -13.07
N ALA A 140 -10.16 -11.04 -13.95
CA ALA A 140 -11.29 -10.50 -14.69
C ALA A 140 -11.93 -11.57 -15.60
N ALA A 141 -11.12 -12.40 -16.26
CA ALA A 141 -11.63 -13.50 -17.08
C ALA A 141 -12.37 -14.56 -16.25
N LEU A 142 -11.86 -14.91 -15.06
CA LEU A 142 -12.53 -15.82 -14.13
C LEU A 142 -13.86 -15.27 -13.63
N GLU A 143 -13.89 -13.98 -13.28
CA GLU A 143 -15.13 -13.29 -12.87
C GLU A 143 -16.16 -13.27 -14.01
N ALA A 144 -15.74 -12.91 -15.23
CA ALA A 144 -16.60 -12.93 -16.41
C ALA A 144 -17.18 -14.35 -16.67
N GLN A 145 -16.35 -15.37 -16.56
CA GLN A 145 -16.79 -16.76 -16.69
C GLN A 145 -17.80 -17.15 -15.60
N PHE A 146 -17.58 -16.71 -14.35
CA PHE A 146 -18.54 -16.93 -13.27
C PHE A 146 -19.88 -16.31 -13.59
N GLN A 147 -19.90 -15.03 -14.01
CA GLN A 147 -21.13 -14.32 -14.36
C GLN A 147 -21.86 -14.96 -15.54
N GLU A 148 -21.13 -15.42 -16.56
CA GLU A 148 -21.70 -16.13 -17.70
C GLU A 148 -22.35 -17.45 -17.29
N ASN A 149 -21.67 -18.26 -16.45
CA ASN A 149 -22.20 -19.51 -15.95
C ASN A 149 -23.46 -19.30 -15.09
N VAL A 150 -23.45 -18.30 -14.21
CA VAL A 150 -24.62 -17.96 -13.41
C VAL A 150 -25.78 -17.45 -14.27
N ALA A 151 -25.51 -16.69 -15.34
CA ALA A 151 -26.54 -16.23 -16.27
C ALA A 151 -27.22 -17.40 -17.01
N LYS A 152 -26.47 -18.48 -17.32
CA LYS A 152 -27.00 -19.69 -17.96
C LYS A 152 -27.82 -20.55 -16.98
N GLU A 153 -27.39 -20.65 -15.72
CA GLU A 153 -28.01 -21.49 -14.69
C GLU A 153 -28.13 -20.73 -13.35
N PRO A 154 -29.06 -19.77 -13.23
CA PRO A 154 -29.18 -18.93 -12.03
C PRO A 154 -29.41 -19.71 -10.73
N GLN A 155 -30.16 -20.82 -10.79
CA GLN A 155 -30.44 -21.70 -9.65
C GLN A 155 -29.21 -22.44 -9.13
N SER A 156 -28.16 -22.56 -9.96
CA SER A 156 -26.90 -23.27 -9.65
C SER A 156 -25.81 -22.34 -9.11
N ARG A 157 -26.11 -21.06 -8.85
CA ARG A 157 -25.10 -20.03 -8.45
C ARG A 157 -24.15 -20.51 -7.36
N GLN A 158 -24.66 -21.16 -6.30
CA GLN A 158 -23.82 -21.63 -5.20
C GLN A 158 -22.91 -22.78 -5.62
N ALA A 159 -23.40 -23.71 -6.45
CA ALA A 159 -22.59 -24.81 -6.97
C ALA A 159 -21.49 -24.30 -7.90
N ILE A 160 -21.82 -23.36 -8.80
CA ILE A 160 -20.85 -22.70 -9.68
C ILE A 160 -19.77 -21.96 -8.85
N MET A 161 -20.19 -21.20 -7.82
CA MET A 161 -19.26 -20.53 -6.92
C MET A 161 -18.31 -21.53 -6.25
N ASN A 162 -18.83 -22.60 -5.67
CA ASN A 162 -18.01 -23.62 -5.01
C ASN A 162 -17.03 -24.31 -5.97
N GLN A 163 -17.41 -24.47 -7.23
CA GLN A 163 -16.54 -25.06 -8.26
C GLN A 163 -15.41 -24.09 -8.67
N MET A 164 -15.70 -22.80 -8.82
CA MET A 164 -14.75 -21.83 -9.33
C MET A 164 -13.89 -21.19 -8.23
N MET A 165 -14.38 -21.15 -6.98
CA MET A 165 -13.71 -20.53 -5.85
C MET A 165 -12.24 -20.95 -5.68
N PRO A 166 -11.84 -22.24 -5.78
CA PRO A 166 -10.44 -22.64 -5.61
C PRO A 166 -9.52 -21.98 -6.64
N GLU A 167 -9.97 -21.85 -7.90
CA GLU A 167 -9.16 -21.20 -8.95
C GLU A 167 -9.08 -19.70 -8.75
N MET A 168 -10.17 -19.04 -8.36
CA MET A 168 -10.21 -17.62 -8.05
C MET A 168 -9.28 -17.28 -6.86
N ILE A 169 -9.33 -18.09 -5.80
CA ILE A 169 -8.42 -17.94 -4.64
C ILE A 169 -6.97 -18.10 -5.09
N LYS A 170 -6.66 -19.15 -5.87
CA LYS A 170 -5.31 -19.40 -6.38
C LYS A 170 -4.80 -18.26 -7.26
N ALA A 171 -5.65 -17.69 -8.09
CA ALA A 171 -5.28 -16.57 -8.95
C ALA A 171 -4.99 -15.29 -8.12
N LYS A 172 -5.83 -15.00 -7.11
CA LYS A 172 -5.60 -13.89 -6.17
C LYS A 172 -4.30 -14.11 -5.38
N GLN A 173 -4.09 -15.30 -4.81
CA GLN A 173 -2.89 -15.62 -4.05
C GLN A 173 -1.63 -15.52 -4.91
N GLY A 174 -1.68 -15.96 -6.17
CA GLY A 174 -0.55 -15.85 -7.09
C GLY A 174 -0.09 -14.40 -7.32
N LEU A 175 -1.02 -13.45 -7.38
CA LEU A 175 -0.68 -12.02 -7.45
C LEU A 175 0.02 -11.54 -6.17
N ILE A 176 -0.49 -11.93 -5.01
CA ILE A 176 0.08 -11.53 -3.72
C ILE A 176 1.49 -12.11 -3.56
N ASP A 177 1.66 -13.40 -3.84
CA ASP A 177 2.96 -14.07 -3.77
C ASP A 177 3.99 -13.41 -4.69
N TYR A 178 3.56 -13.00 -5.90
CA TYR A 178 4.40 -12.26 -6.82
C TYR A 178 4.80 -10.89 -6.25
N ILE A 179 3.85 -10.10 -5.74
CA ILE A 179 4.12 -8.78 -5.16
C ILE A 179 5.11 -8.89 -4.00
N LEU A 180 4.89 -9.84 -3.08
CA LEU A 180 5.76 -10.07 -1.93
C LEU A 180 7.17 -10.46 -2.38
N LYS A 181 7.28 -11.41 -3.31
CA LYS A 181 8.56 -11.85 -3.85
C LYS A 181 9.29 -10.69 -4.55
N PHE A 182 8.61 -9.98 -5.44
CA PHE A 182 9.18 -8.85 -6.18
C PHE A 182 9.71 -7.77 -5.23
N ALA A 183 8.93 -7.40 -4.21
CA ALA A 183 9.34 -6.41 -3.23
C ALA A 183 10.60 -6.85 -2.47
N MET A 184 10.65 -8.11 -2.01
CA MET A 184 11.78 -8.65 -1.27
C MET A 184 13.05 -8.80 -2.10
N ASP A 185 12.93 -9.10 -3.40
CA ASP A 185 14.05 -9.18 -4.33
C ASP A 185 14.57 -7.79 -4.74
N ASN A 186 13.75 -6.73 -4.58
CA ASN A 186 14.04 -5.37 -5.01
C ASN A 186 14.05 -4.36 -3.85
N THR A 187 14.62 -4.70 -2.70
CA THR A 187 14.67 -3.83 -1.51
C THR A 187 15.53 -2.56 -1.68
N THR A 188 16.34 -2.47 -2.72
CA THR A 188 17.15 -1.29 -3.07
C THR A 188 16.53 -0.45 -4.19
N SER A 189 15.30 -0.78 -4.61
CA SER A 189 14.56 -0.12 -5.67
C SER A 189 13.24 0.45 -5.15
N LEU A 190 12.85 1.66 -5.61
CA LEU A 190 11.54 2.22 -5.30
C LEU A 190 10.41 1.43 -5.98
N ALA A 191 10.67 0.68 -7.05
CA ALA A 191 9.69 -0.26 -7.62
C ALA A 191 9.34 -1.37 -6.62
N GLY A 192 10.31 -1.89 -5.85
CA GLY A 192 10.07 -2.84 -4.76
C GLY A 192 9.23 -2.23 -3.64
N PHE A 193 9.53 -1.00 -3.26
CA PHE A 193 8.71 -0.25 -2.30
C PHE A 193 7.28 0.01 -2.82
N TYR A 194 7.13 0.38 -4.09
CA TYR A 194 5.81 0.57 -4.72
C TYR A 194 4.98 -0.72 -4.71
N ALA A 195 5.62 -1.86 -4.99
CA ALA A 195 4.97 -3.16 -4.95
C ALA A 195 4.39 -3.48 -3.56
N ILE A 196 5.22 -3.44 -2.51
CA ILE A 196 4.79 -3.80 -1.14
C ILE A 196 3.77 -2.82 -0.57
N ASN A 197 3.90 -1.52 -0.88
CA ASN A 197 2.99 -0.49 -0.39
C ASN A 197 1.60 -0.54 -1.04
N SER A 198 1.39 -1.41 -2.05
CA SER A 198 0.09 -1.71 -2.64
C SER A 198 -0.73 -2.74 -1.84
N LEU A 199 -0.14 -3.39 -0.85
CA LEU A 199 -0.81 -4.37 0.00
C LEU A 199 -1.52 -3.72 1.18
N ASP A 200 -2.66 -4.31 1.58
CA ASP A 200 -3.43 -3.83 2.74
C ASP A 200 -2.68 -4.18 4.04
N PRO A 201 -2.36 -3.19 4.89
CA PRO A 201 -1.69 -3.44 6.16
C PRO A 201 -2.47 -4.35 7.13
N SER A 202 -3.80 -4.41 7.03
CA SER A 202 -4.60 -5.29 7.89
C SER A 202 -4.42 -6.77 7.56
N ASP A 203 -4.15 -7.09 6.28
CA ASP A 203 -3.99 -8.47 5.81
C ASP A 203 -2.52 -8.91 5.79
N TYR A 204 -1.57 -7.97 5.55
CA TYR A 204 -0.14 -8.25 5.28
C TYR A 204 0.81 -7.56 6.25
N GLU A 205 0.37 -7.35 7.50
CA GLU A 205 1.12 -6.62 8.53
C GLU A 205 2.54 -7.18 8.74
N GLN A 206 2.69 -8.51 8.83
CA GLN A 206 3.98 -9.15 9.10
C GLN A 206 4.96 -8.97 7.95
N GLU A 207 4.48 -9.08 6.71
CA GLU A 207 5.26 -8.91 5.50
C GLU A 207 5.72 -7.46 5.33
N LEU A 208 4.82 -6.50 5.59
CA LEU A 208 5.13 -5.07 5.58
C LEU A 208 6.19 -4.71 6.62
N LEU A 209 6.08 -5.25 7.85
CA LEU A 209 7.07 -5.04 8.90
C LEU A 209 8.42 -5.67 8.53
N ALA A 210 8.43 -6.90 7.99
CA ALA A 210 9.64 -7.57 7.54
C ALA A 210 10.34 -6.80 6.41
N TYR A 211 9.57 -6.23 5.48
CA TYR A 211 10.11 -5.37 4.43
C TYR A 211 10.67 -4.06 4.99
N ALA A 212 9.95 -3.41 5.90
CA ALA A 212 10.42 -2.18 6.55
C ALA A 212 11.76 -2.36 7.26
N ASP A 213 11.95 -3.48 7.97
CA ASP A 213 13.23 -3.79 8.63
C ASP A 213 14.38 -3.95 7.63
N LYS A 214 14.12 -4.38 6.39
CA LYS A 214 15.14 -4.51 5.32
C LYS A 214 15.52 -3.18 4.68
N ILE A 215 14.55 -2.25 4.52
CA ILE A 215 14.76 -0.99 3.80
C ILE A 215 15.09 0.20 4.70
N LYS A 216 15.12 0.03 6.01
CA LYS A 216 15.27 1.14 6.99
C LYS A 216 16.51 2.02 6.82
N SER A 217 17.52 1.56 6.09
CA SER A 217 18.72 2.33 5.76
C SER A 217 18.74 2.80 4.29
N ASN A 218 17.74 2.45 3.52
CA ASN A 218 17.60 2.81 2.11
C ASN A 218 16.66 4.01 1.96
N PHE A 219 16.87 4.83 0.95
CA PHE A 219 15.97 5.94 0.58
C PHE A 219 15.65 6.93 1.72
N ASN A 220 16.65 7.25 2.56
CA ASN A 220 16.47 8.05 3.79
C ASN A 220 15.92 9.46 3.56
N LYS A 221 15.95 9.96 2.32
CA LYS A 221 15.42 11.27 1.95
C LYS A 221 14.09 11.18 1.21
N ASN A 222 13.71 9.98 0.75
CA ASN A 222 12.42 9.79 0.08
C ASN A 222 11.28 9.87 1.09
N GLN A 223 10.39 10.86 0.92
CA GLN A 223 9.33 11.15 1.89
C GLN A 223 8.33 9.98 2.00
N ALA A 224 7.97 9.33 0.88
CA ALA A 224 7.03 8.22 0.89
C ALA A 224 7.57 7.01 1.67
N VAL A 225 8.86 6.71 1.51
CA VAL A 225 9.53 5.65 2.27
C VAL A 225 9.65 6.03 3.74
N THR A 226 10.01 7.29 4.05
CA THR A 226 10.09 7.77 5.42
C THR A 226 8.75 7.68 6.14
N ASP A 227 7.66 8.11 5.51
CA ASP A 227 6.31 8.01 6.06
C ASP A 227 5.90 6.54 6.28
N PHE A 228 6.23 5.67 5.34
CA PHE A 228 5.99 4.24 5.49
C PHE A 228 6.75 3.66 6.70
N LEU A 229 8.04 3.97 6.85
CA LEU A 229 8.85 3.50 7.98
C LEU A 229 8.32 4.00 9.32
N VAL A 230 7.88 5.27 9.39
CA VAL A 230 7.23 5.83 10.58
C VAL A 230 5.93 5.08 10.90
N ARG A 231 5.11 4.79 9.88
CA ARG A 231 3.88 4.01 10.04
C ARG A 231 4.19 2.58 10.53
N MET A 232 5.18 1.91 9.94
CA MET A 232 5.58 0.57 10.35
C MET A 232 6.16 0.54 11.78
N ALA A 233 6.91 1.56 12.20
CA ALA A 233 7.39 1.66 13.57
C ALA A 233 6.23 1.78 14.58
N LYS A 234 5.20 2.56 14.25
CA LYS A 234 3.98 2.66 15.07
C LYS A 234 3.22 1.33 15.10
N LEU A 235 3.05 0.68 13.95
CA LEU A 235 2.39 -0.62 13.84
C LEU A 235 3.12 -1.68 14.67
N LYS A 236 4.45 -1.67 14.64
CA LYS A 236 5.31 -2.55 15.44
C LYS A 236 5.09 -2.37 16.94
N SER A 237 4.76 -1.16 17.40
CA SER A 237 4.51 -0.88 18.82
C SER A 237 3.24 -1.53 19.38
N VAL A 238 2.33 -1.96 18.51
CA VAL A 238 1.07 -2.65 18.88
C VAL A 238 1.02 -4.10 18.40
N GLN A 239 2.19 -4.69 18.16
CA GLN A 239 2.32 -6.11 17.84
C GLN A 239 2.07 -7.02 19.03
N VAL A 240 1.70 -8.26 18.76
CA VAL A 240 1.66 -9.31 19.77
C VAL A 240 3.04 -9.43 20.44
N GLY A 241 3.05 -9.46 21.76
CA GLY A 241 4.25 -9.45 22.61
C GLY A 241 4.68 -8.06 23.08
N GLN A 242 4.16 -6.97 22.52
CA GLN A 242 4.44 -5.60 22.97
C GLN A 242 3.52 -5.21 24.13
N VAL A 243 3.99 -4.31 24.98
CA VAL A 243 3.14 -3.68 25.99
C VAL A 243 2.18 -2.71 25.31
N ALA A 244 0.88 -2.90 25.55
CA ALA A 244 -0.14 -2.06 24.95
C ALA A 244 0.02 -0.58 25.37
N PRO A 245 -0.16 0.39 24.44
CA PRO A 245 -0.19 1.81 24.80
C PRO A 245 -1.21 2.09 25.89
N ASP A 246 -0.77 2.74 26.98
CA ASP A 246 -1.70 3.16 28.04
C ASP A 246 -2.50 4.39 27.61
N PHE A 247 -3.73 4.49 28.07
CA PHE A 247 -4.57 5.67 27.78
C PHE A 247 -5.43 6.04 28.98
N THR A 248 -5.87 7.31 28.98
CA THR A 248 -6.88 7.81 29.92
C THR A 248 -7.97 8.51 29.12
N ILE A 249 -9.18 7.95 29.16
CA ILE A 249 -10.35 8.42 28.41
C ILE A 249 -11.55 8.45 29.34
N ASN A 250 -12.51 9.35 29.08
CA ASN A 250 -13.72 9.43 29.87
C ASN A 250 -14.71 8.31 29.55
N THR A 251 -15.32 7.76 30.58
CA THR A 251 -16.43 6.82 30.48
C THR A 251 -17.73 7.52 30.08
N LEU A 252 -18.81 6.75 29.84
CA LEU A 252 -20.15 7.28 29.51
C LEU A 252 -20.71 8.25 30.57
N ASP A 253 -20.32 8.09 31.85
CA ASP A 253 -20.70 8.99 32.96
C ASP A 253 -19.69 10.12 33.21
N GLY A 254 -18.76 10.33 32.28
CA GLY A 254 -17.80 11.43 32.28
C GLY A 254 -16.62 11.26 33.22
N LYS A 255 -16.45 10.10 33.86
CA LYS A 255 -15.33 9.84 34.74
C LYS A 255 -14.09 9.38 33.99
N PRO A 256 -12.88 9.84 34.38
CA PRO A 256 -11.65 9.37 33.76
C PRO A 256 -11.43 7.89 34.06
N PHE A 257 -11.17 7.11 33.03
CA PHE A 257 -10.79 5.71 33.07
C PHE A 257 -9.39 5.55 32.49
N LYS A 258 -8.52 4.84 33.20
CA LYS A 258 -7.16 4.54 32.80
C LYS A 258 -7.01 3.04 32.50
N LEU A 259 -6.49 2.66 31.31
CA LEU A 259 -6.31 1.25 30.95
C LEU A 259 -5.43 0.48 31.95
N SER A 260 -4.34 1.11 32.40
CA SER A 260 -3.44 0.46 33.38
C SER A 260 -4.06 0.19 34.73
N SER A 261 -5.26 0.73 35.05
CA SER A 261 -6.01 0.34 36.26
C SER A 261 -6.51 -1.10 36.22
N LEU A 262 -6.48 -1.73 35.06
CA LEU A 262 -6.87 -3.13 34.85
C LEU A 262 -5.69 -4.11 34.91
N ARG A 263 -4.48 -3.66 35.24
CA ARG A 263 -3.33 -4.58 35.43
C ARG A 263 -3.70 -5.69 36.41
N GLY A 264 -3.19 -6.88 36.14
CA GLY A 264 -3.58 -8.10 36.88
C GLY A 264 -4.75 -8.86 36.26
N LYS A 265 -5.42 -8.31 35.25
CA LYS A 265 -6.51 -8.97 34.49
C LYS A 265 -6.15 -9.18 33.03
N TYR A 266 -6.74 -10.21 32.43
CA TYR A 266 -6.85 -10.28 30.98
C TYR A 266 -7.85 -9.24 30.51
N VAL A 267 -7.49 -8.45 29.51
CA VAL A 267 -8.32 -7.35 29.03
C VAL A 267 -8.49 -7.45 27.51
N MET A 268 -9.71 -7.43 27.02
CA MET A 268 -9.95 -7.16 25.60
C MET A 268 -10.27 -5.68 25.43
N ILE A 269 -9.48 -4.98 24.61
CA ILE A 269 -9.80 -3.64 24.16
C ILE A 269 -10.55 -3.81 22.84
N ASP A 270 -11.78 -3.31 22.76
CA ASP A 270 -12.67 -3.46 21.61
C ASP A 270 -12.99 -2.09 21.01
N PHE A 271 -12.49 -1.83 19.80
CA PHE A 271 -12.74 -0.61 19.04
C PHE A 271 -13.97 -0.80 18.15
N TRP A 272 -14.99 0.00 18.39
CA TRP A 272 -16.30 -0.12 17.75
C TRP A 272 -17.01 1.23 17.62
N ALA A 273 -18.20 1.25 16.99
CA ALA A 273 -19.06 2.43 17.00
C ALA A 273 -20.55 2.05 16.81
N SER A 274 -21.47 2.93 17.21
CA SER A 274 -22.90 2.74 17.04
C SER A 274 -23.33 2.64 15.58
N TRP A 275 -22.65 3.34 14.69
CA TRP A 275 -22.87 3.37 13.25
C TRP A 275 -22.17 2.23 12.47
N CYS A 276 -21.32 1.47 13.14
CA CYS A 276 -20.56 0.37 12.52
C CYS A 276 -21.43 -0.90 12.44
N VAL A 277 -22.03 -1.16 11.28
CA VAL A 277 -22.88 -2.35 11.08
C VAL A 277 -22.16 -3.65 11.40
N PRO A 278 -20.94 -3.94 10.88
CA PRO A 278 -20.22 -5.17 11.22
C PRO A 278 -19.90 -5.31 12.71
N CYS A 279 -19.66 -4.18 13.41
CA CYS A 279 -19.44 -4.21 14.87
C CYS A 279 -20.70 -4.65 15.61
N ARG A 280 -21.87 -4.11 15.18
CA ARG A 280 -23.16 -4.44 15.78
C ARG A 280 -23.56 -5.91 15.53
N GLU A 281 -23.17 -6.46 14.38
CA GLU A 281 -23.33 -7.90 14.07
C GLU A 281 -22.41 -8.80 14.91
N GLU A 282 -21.21 -8.33 15.26
CA GLU A 282 -20.27 -9.07 16.11
C GLU A 282 -20.58 -8.95 17.62
N ASN A 283 -21.23 -7.87 18.08
CA ASN A 283 -21.53 -7.64 19.49
C ASN A 283 -22.20 -8.83 20.21
N PRO A 284 -23.15 -9.59 19.63
CA PRO A 284 -23.70 -10.79 20.25
C PRO A 284 -22.63 -11.83 20.61
N ASN A 285 -21.63 -12.04 19.76
CA ASN A 285 -20.51 -12.97 20.02
C ASN A 285 -19.63 -12.45 21.16
N VAL A 286 -19.34 -11.15 21.17
CA VAL A 286 -18.57 -10.50 22.24
C VAL A 286 -19.30 -10.59 23.57
N VAL A 287 -20.62 -10.36 23.62
CA VAL A 287 -21.47 -10.51 24.81
C VAL A 287 -21.44 -11.95 25.33
N ALA A 288 -21.58 -12.93 24.43
CA ALA A 288 -21.53 -14.34 24.79
C ALA A 288 -20.16 -14.71 25.40
N ALA A 289 -19.07 -14.29 24.77
CA ALA A 289 -17.71 -14.48 25.26
C ALA A 289 -17.51 -13.81 26.63
N TYR A 290 -17.92 -12.54 26.77
CA TYR A 290 -17.82 -11.85 28.05
C TYR A 290 -18.57 -12.58 29.18
N ASN A 291 -19.82 -12.97 28.96
CA ASN A 291 -20.61 -13.69 29.95
C ASN A 291 -19.99 -15.04 30.36
N LYS A 292 -19.37 -15.73 29.39
CA LYS A 292 -18.69 -17.01 29.64
C LYS A 292 -17.40 -16.87 30.44
N TYR A 293 -16.64 -15.78 30.23
CA TYR A 293 -15.28 -15.65 30.74
C TYR A 293 -15.07 -14.57 31.82
N LYS A 294 -16.03 -13.65 32.07
CA LYS A 294 -15.90 -12.56 33.08
C LYS A 294 -15.56 -13.05 34.51
N GLY A 295 -15.89 -14.30 34.85
CA GLY A 295 -15.52 -14.91 36.12
C GLY A 295 -14.09 -15.46 36.20
N LYS A 296 -13.34 -15.44 35.06
CA LYS A 296 -11.98 -15.98 34.92
C LYS A 296 -10.92 -14.90 34.84
N ASN A 297 -11.02 -13.86 35.64
CA ASN A 297 -10.10 -12.71 35.65
C ASN A 297 -10.01 -12.00 34.28
N PHE A 298 -11.10 -11.96 33.51
CA PHE A 298 -11.23 -11.35 32.23
C PHE A 298 -12.21 -10.17 32.24
N THR A 299 -11.89 -9.11 31.50
CA THR A 299 -12.79 -7.98 31.27
C THR A 299 -12.63 -7.41 29.87
N ILE A 300 -13.59 -6.57 29.48
CA ILE A 300 -13.55 -5.84 28.20
C ILE A 300 -13.56 -4.34 28.49
N VAL A 301 -12.90 -3.57 27.62
CA VAL A 301 -13.01 -2.11 27.54
C VAL A 301 -13.45 -1.77 26.12
N GLY A 302 -14.65 -1.27 25.94
CA GLY A 302 -15.13 -0.80 24.64
C GLY A 302 -14.66 0.64 24.40
N VAL A 303 -13.84 0.84 23.39
CA VAL A 303 -13.41 2.17 22.91
C VAL A 303 -14.28 2.57 21.72
N SER A 304 -15.20 3.49 21.97
CA SER A 304 -16.13 3.94 20.92
C SER A 304 -15.51 5.03 20.06
N LEU A 305 -15.67 4.91 18.72
CA LEU A 305 -15.32 5.91 17.72
C LEU A 305 -16.48 6.87 17.43
N ASP A 306 -17.57 6.82 18.19
CA ASP A 306 -18.70 7.74 18.02
C ASP A 306 -18.29 9.20 18.24
N LYS A 307 -18.93 10.11 17.47
CA LYS A 307 -18.93 11.56 17.72
C LYS A 307 -20.14 12.00 18.51
N ASP A 308 -21.23 11.21 18.43
CA ASP A 308 -22.47 11.49 19.14
C ASP A 308 -22.60 10.62 20.41
N PRO A 309 -22.50 11.21 21.61
CA PRO A 309 -22.59 10.47 22.86
C PRO A 309 -23.99 9.87 23.09
N VAL A 310 -25.05 10.41 22.49
CA VAL A 310 -26.41 9.90 22.63
C VAL A 310 -26.56 8.61 21.83
N ALA A 311 -26.14 8.60 20.57
CA ALA A 311 -26.17 7.40 19.72
C ALA A 311 -25.30 6.29 20.33
N TRP A 312 -24.12 6.63 20.79
CA TRP A 312 -23.22 5.70 21.50
C TRP A 312 -23.90 5.04 22.71
N LYS A 313 -24.50 5.86 23.63
CA LYS A 313 -25.17 5.36 24.81
C LYS A 313 -26.36 4.45 24.46
N GLN A 314 -27.14 4.82 23.46
CA GLN A 314 -28.28 4.00 22.97
C GLN A 314 -27.79 2.65 22.45
N ALA A 315 -26.71 2.62 21.68
CA ALA A 315 -26.14 1.40 21.13
C ALA A 315 -25.61 0.46 22.24
N VAL A 316 -24.90 1.00 23.25
CA VAL A 316 -24.44 0.23 24.41
C VAL A 316 -25.60 -0.48 25.10
N VAL A 317 -26.71 0.21 25.31
CA VAL A 317 -27.91 -0.35 25.95
C VAL A 317 -28.59 -1.38 25.04
N ALA A 318 -28.77 -1.05 23.77
CA ALA A 318 -29.47 -1.90 22.82
C ALA A 318 -28.77 -3.25 22.60
N ASP A 319 -27.45 -3.26 22.61
CA ASP A 319 -26.64 -4.47 22.40
C ASP A 319 -26.30 -5.20 23.71
N GLY A 320 -26.71 -4.66 24.86
CA GLY A 320 -26.45 -5.28 26.16
C GLY A 320 -24.98 -5.32 26.57
N LEU A 321 -24.19 -4.31 26.19
CA LEU A 321 -22.75 -4.23 26.46
C LEU A 321 -22.52 -3.77 27.91
N THR A 322 -22.25 -4.71 28.80
CA THR A 322 -22.26 -4.47 30.26
C THR A 322 -20.88 -4.16 30.89
N TRP A 323 -19.85 -4.04 30.08
CA TRP A 323 -18.49 -3.67 30.49
C TRP A 323 -18.24 -2.16 30.42
N VAL A 324 -17.01 -1.74 30.73
CA VAL A 324 -16.62 -0.33 30.72
C VAL A 324 -16.54 0.15 29.26
N HIS A 325 -17.17 1.29 28.99
CA HIS A 325 -17.10 1.96 27.70
C HIS A 325 -16.50 3.35 27.85
N VAL A 326 -15.60 3.68 26.93
CA VAL A 326 -14.90 4.99 26.88
C VAL A 326 -14.93 5.53 25.46
N SER A 327 -14.88 6.86 25.31
CA SER A 327 -14.78 7.52 24.01
C SER A 327 -14.10 8.87 24.11
N GLU A 328 -13.33 9.19 23.08
CA GLU A 328 -12.78 10.54 22.85
C GLU A 328 -13.72 11.42 22.04
N LEU A 329 -14.81 10.85 21.50
CA LEU A 329 -15.79 11.48 20.61
C LEU A 329 -15.15 12.14 19.36
N LYS A 330 -14.10 11.51 18.84
CA LYS A 330 -13.25 12.05 17.75
C LYS A 330 -13.13 11.13 16.53
N ASP A 331 -13.94 10.08 16.45
CA ASP A 331 -13.89 9.09 15.38
C ASP A 331 -12.44 8.51 15.24
N PHE A 332 -11.96 8.28 14.01
CA PHE A 332 -10.60 7.83 13.77
C PHE A 332 -9.51 8.85 14.16
N GLU A 333 -9.89 10.11 14.42
CA GLU A 333 -8.98 11.17 14.85
C GLU A 333 -8.60 11.11 16.34
N GLY A 334 -9.21 10.18 17.10
CA GLY A 334 -8.93 9.99 18.51
C GLY A 334 -7.47 9.60 18.76
N PRO A 335 -6.75 10.24 19.72
CA PRO A 335 -5.38 9.89 20.08
C PRO A 335 -5.17 8.40 20.40
N THR A 336 -6.13 7.77 21.06
CA THR A 336 -6.06 6.34 21.39
C THR A 336 -6.22 5.46 20.16
N VAL A 337 -7.17 5.79 19.28
CA VAL A 337 -7.36 5.08 18.00
C VAL A 337 -6.08 5.12 17.17
N ARG A 338 -5.45 6.31 17.07
CA ARG A 338 -4.17 6.50 16.39
C ARG A 338 -3.01 5.78 17.08
N ALA A 339 -2.96 5.73 18.41
CA ALA A 339 -1.92 5.02 19.16
C ALA A 339 -1.97 3.51 18.92
N TYR A 340 -3.17 2.96 18.76
CA TYR A 340 -3.39 1.54 18.45
C TYR A 340 -3.37 1.24 16.94
N GLN A 341 -3.14 2.25 16.09
CA GLN A 341 -3.11 2.12 14.62
C GLN A 341 -4.37 1.47 14.06
N VAL A 342 -5.53 1.86 14.57
CA VAL A 342 -6.83 1.35 14.13
C VAL A 342 -7.30 2.20 12.95
N ASP A 343 -7.24 1.62 11.75
CA ASP A 343 -7.67 2.25 10.50
C ASP A 343 -9.07 1.77 10.05
N GLY A 344 -9.61 0.74 10.72
CA GLY A 344 -10.94 0.19 10.46
C GLY A 344 -11.52 -0.51 11.69
N ILE A 345 -12.84 -0.55 11.77
CA ILE A 345 -13.58 -1.25 12.85
C ILE A 345 -14.57 -2.27 12.27
N PRO A 346 -14.83 -3.38 13.03
CA PRO A 346 -14.38 -3.69 14.39
C PRO A 346 -12.90 -4.06 14.44
N ALA A 347 -12.21 -3.68 15.53
CA ALA A 347 -10.83 -4.07 15.80
C ALA A 347 -10.68 -4.34 17.31
N ASN A 348 -9.88 -5.34 17.69
CA ASN A 348 -9.65 -5.62 19.09
C ASN A 348 -8.23 -6.10 19.38
N PHE A 349 -7.84 -5.91 20.65
CA PHE A 349 -6.56 -6.33 21.20
C PHE A 349 -6.82 -7.06 22.51
N VAL A 350 -6.27 -8.26 22.68
CA VAL A 350 -6.34 -8.99 23.95
C VAL A 350 -5.01 -8.86 24.67
N LEU A 351 -5.08 -8.43 25.92
CA LEU A 351 -3.94 -8.20 26.81
C LEU A 351 -3.86 -9.27 27.90
N ASP A 352 -2.63 -9.64 28.25
CA ASP A 352 -2.37 -10.41 29.47
C ASP A 352 -2.41 -9.52 30.73
N PRO A 353 -2.29 -10.11 31.95
CA PRO A 353 -2.31 -9.36 33.22
C PRO A 353 -1.19 -8.31 33.33
N GLU A 354 -0.07 -8.48 32.63
CA GLU A 354 1.04 -7.54 32.59
C GLU A 354 0.78 -6.41 31.57
N GLY A 355 -0.27 -6.55 30.77
CA GLY A 355 -0.70 -5.59 29.73
C GLY A 355 0.05 -5.73 28.43
N LYS A 356 0.64 -6.89 28.15
CA LYS A 356 1.16 -7.21 26.83
C LYS A 356 0.04 -7.67 25.91
N ILE A 357 0.11 -7.29 24.67
CA ILE A 357 -0.79 -7.75 23.61
C ILE A 357 -0.49 -9.22 23.33
N ILE A 358 -1.48 -10.10 23.50
CA ILE A 358 -1.35 -11.55 23.25
C ILE A 358 -2.16 -12.03 22.07
N ALA A 359 -3.11 -11.21 21.57
CA ALA A 359 -3.83 -11.46 20.34
C ALA A 359 -4.44 -10.15 19.79
N LYS A 360 -4.80 -10.14 18.51
CA LYS A 360 -5.43 -9.03 17.80
C LYS A 360 -6.52 -9.57 16.87
N SER A 361 -7.51 -8.74 16.55
CA SER A 361 -8.50 -8.96 15.48
C SER A 361 -9.27 -10.28 15.60
N LEU A 362 -9.55 -10.75 16.83
CA LEU A 362 -10.31 -11.97 17.09
C LEU A 362 -11.81 -11.73 16.94
N ARG A 363 -12.52 -12.66 16.28
CA ARG A 363 -13.98 -12.57 16.06
C ARG A 363 -14.65 -13.93 16.17
N GLY A 364 -15.93 -13.93 16.52
CA GLY A 364 -16.79 -15.13 16.52
C GLY A 364 -16.17 -16.33 17.22
N ALA A 365 -16.06 -17.43 16.51
CA ALA A 365 -15.50 -18.69 17.02
C ALA A 365 -14.02 -18.60 17.40
N ASP A 366 -13.23 -17.77 16.72
CA ASP A 366 -11.80 -17.59 17.02
C ASP A 366 -11.59 -16.87 18.34
N LEU A 367 -12.44 -15.87 18.68
CA LEU A 367 -12.44 -15.20 19.96
C LEU A 367 -12.75 -16.20 21.10
N ASP A 368 -13.81 -17.00 20.97
CA ASP A 368 -14.17 -17.99 21.98
C ASP A 368 -13.08 -19.07 22.15
N SER A 369 -12.53 -19.58 21.03
CA SER A 369 -11.46 -20.57 21.05
C SER A 369 -10.19 -20.04 21.71
N PHE A 370 -9.78 -18.80 21.38
CA PHE A 370 -8.60 -18.18 21.97
C PHE A 370 -8.76 -17.96 23.48
N LEU A 371 -9.88 -17.35 23.92
CA LEU A 371 -10.17 -17.13 25.33
C LEU A 371 -10.27 -18.46 26.10
N GLY A 372 -10.88 -19.49 25.51
CA GLY A 372 -10.98 -20.82 26.13
C GLY A 372 -9.64 -21.50 26.35
N LYS A 373 -8.65 -21.27 25.51
CA LYS A 373 -7.28 -21.79 25.66
C LYS A 373 -6.45 -20.95 26.64
N THR A 374 -6.70 -19.66 26.72
CA THR A 374 -5.91 -18.68 27.48
C THR A 374 -6.39 -18.57 28.94
N LEU A 375 -7.70 -18.53 29.15
CA LEU A 375 -8.34 -18.33 30.46
C LEU A 375 -8.69 -19.69 31.07
N ARG A 376 -7.73 -20.32 31.68
CA ARG A 376 -7.91 -21.63 32.37
C ARG A 376 -8.45 -21.49 33.80
#